data_63a084b5106f0aaf2b845faf08b66ae7
#
_entry.id   63a084b5106f0aaf2b845faf08b66ae7
#
_cell.length_a   1.000
_cell.length_b   1.000
_cell.length_c   1.000
_cell.angle_alpha   90.00
_cell.angle_beta   90.00
_cell.angle_gamma   90.00
#
_symmetry.space_group_name_H-M   'P 1'
#
loop_
_entity.id
_entity.type
_entity.pdbx_description
1 polymer ?
#
loop_
_entity_poly.entity_id
_entity_poly.type
_entity_poly.pdbx_seq_one_letter_code
_entity_poly.pdbx_strand_id
1 'polypeptide(L)'
;MIHPSLQNAYTVATEGVQQTQSVFFGLFKIDMVGYQGHVIPVIIAVWILAVIEKKLHKIVPEVLDLFVTPLVSVFVTGYLTLSIVGPIFVWAENAILGAIQWMLTLPLGIGSLIMGGLYAPTVVTGIHQMYTAIDIGQLAKYGVTYWLPLASAANVAQGAAALAVGIKSKDKKIKSLALPSSLSAFMGITEPAIFGVNLRFFKPFIAGCIGGGCGALYASLVHLGAKGTGVTGIFGILLCLNQPLQYLIEMVIAVGVAFVISFLIYKDAEPKAATETAAVENIETADAVTTDATTADTTAEIAEETLTSPVNGTQIPLSEVTDETFASEMLGTTVAVEPADGKIVAPCDGEVSNIFETGHAVCITTEAGGELLIHIGIDTVKMDGKGFTKKVSDGDKVHAGDILVEADLEEIKNAGYQTTTMMILTNTDEFGNVTKAEPAEVKTTSKVMTLTK
;
A
#
# COMPACT_ATOMS: atom_id res chain seq x y z
N MET A 1 -18.27 -4.85 -12.29
CA MET A 1 -19.44 -4.52 -13.11
C MET A 1 -20.70 -4.77 -12.31
N ILE A 2 -21.42 -3.70 -12.02
CA ILE A 2 -22.66 -3.71 -11.23
C ILE A 2 -23.72 -3.02 -12.11
N HIS A 3 -24.46 -3.78 -12.88
CA HIS A 3 -25.54 -3.24 -13.71
C HIS A 3 -26.86 -3.92 -13.29
N PRO A 4 -28.01 -3.22 -13.25
CA PRO A 4 -29.28 -3.78 -12.80
C PRO A 4 -29.76 -5.01 -13.59
N SER A 5 -29.32 -5.16 -14.85
CA SER A 5 -29.63 -6.33 -15.68
C SER A 5 -28.78 -7.55 -15.39
N LEU A 6 -27.72 -7.42 -14.56
CA LEU A 6 -26.87 -8.52 -14.18
C LEU A 6 -27.32 -9.11 -12.84
N GLN A 7 -27.44 -10.41 -12.78
CA GLN A 7 -27.72 -11.13 -11.54
C GLN A 7 -26.52 -10.95 -10.58
N ASN A 8 -26.80 -10.71 -9.30
CA ASN A 8 -25.74 -10.57 -8.30
C ASN A 8 -24.97 -11.89 -8.15
N ALA A 9 -23.63 -11.84 -8.16
CA ALA A 9 -22.79 -13.01 -8.02
C ALA A 9 -23.08 -13.83 -6.75
N TYR A 10 -23.41 -13.16 -5.65
CA TYR A 10 -23.76 -13.82 -4.39
C TYR A 10 -25.12 -14.53 -4.45
N THR A 11 -26.08 -13.96 -5.19
CA THR A 11 -27.37 -14.62 -5.42
C THR A 11 -27.22 -15.88 -6.28
N VAL A 12 -26.30 -15.85 -7.26
CA VAL A 12 -25.98 -17.02 -8.09
C VAL A 12 -25.42 -18.19 -7.26
N ALA A 13 -24.66 -17.90 -6.21
CA ALA A 13 -24.13 -18.92 -5.31
C ALA A 13 -25.24 -19.68 -4.53
N THR A 14 -26.42 -19.06 -4.35
CA THR A 14 -27.55 -19.64 -3.62
C THR A 14 -28.65 -20.15 -4.53
N GLU A 15 -28.96 -19.46 -5.62
CA GLU A 15 -30.12 -19.70 -6.47
C GLU A 15 -29.74 -20.22 -7.88
N GLY A 16 -28.46 -20.18 -8.23
CA GLY A 16 -27.95 -20.50 -9.55
C GLY A 16 -28.16 -19.40 -10.60
N VAL A 17 -27.65 -19.64 -11.80
CA VAL A 17 -27.77 -18.69 -12.92
C VAL A 17 -29.17 -18.74 -13.51
N GLN A 18 -29.86 -17.61 -13.50
CA GLN A 18 -31.22 -17.51 -14.00
C GLN A 18 -31.35 -16.86 -15.37
N GLN A 19 -30.35 -16.05 -15.77
CA GLN A 19 -30.40 -15.28 -17.00
C GLN A 19 -29.16 -15.55 -17.86
N THR A 20 -29.39 -15.91 -19.12
CA THR A 20 -28.36 -16.08 -20.13
C THR A 20 -28.67 -15.23 -21.34
N GLN A 21 -27.65 -14.71 -22.02
CA GLN A 21 -27.78 -13.96 -23.26
C GLN A 21 -26.90 -14.59 -24.36
N SER A 22 -27.49 -14.70 -25.57
CA SER A 22 -26.73 -15.14 -26.74
C SER A 22 -25.83 -14.04 -27.26
N VAL A 23 -24.58 -14.35 -27.54
CA VAL A 23 -23.56 -13.44 -28.07
C VAL A 23 -22.93 -14.00 -29.35
N PHE A 24 -22.19 -13.16 -30.07
CA PHE A 24 -21.57 -13.51 -31.35
C PHE A 24 -22.58 -14.15 -32.31
N PHE A 25 -23.68 -13.44 -32.58
CA PHE A 25 -24.75 -13.88 -33.49
C PHE A 25 -25.39 -15.21 -33.09
N GLY A 26 -25.40 -15.56 -31.78
CA GLY A 26 -26.02 -16.79 -31.29
C GLY A 26 -25.07 -17.98 -31.23
N LEU A 27 -23.78 -17.81 -31.51
CA LEU A 27 -22.80 -18.90 -31.47
C LEU A 27 -22.60 -19.49 -30.08
N PHE A 28 -22.69 -18.64 -29.03
CA PHE A 28 -22.65 -19.11 -27.66
C PHE A 28 -23.47 -18.21 -26.73
N LYS A 29 -23.74 -18.74 -25.53
CA LYS A 29 -24.49 -18.05 -24.48
C LYS A 29 -23.54 -17.67 -23.38
N ILE A 30 -23.73 -16.47 -22.84
CA ILE A 30 -23.05 -16.00 -21.64
C ILE A 30 -24.06 -15.85 -20.50
N ASP A 31 -23.61 -16.06 -19.28
CA ASP A 31 -24.38 -15.84 -18.08
C ASP A 31 -24.43 -14.35 -17.76
N MET A 32 -25.62 -13.82 -17.52
CA MET A 32 -25.82 -12.41 -17.16
C MET A 32 -25.60 -12.22 -15.66
N VAL A 33 -24.34 -12.40 -15.22
CA VAL A 33 -23.92 -12.34 -13.82
C VAL A 33 -22.93 -11.21 -13.62
N GLY A 34 -23.07 -10.46 -12.53
CA GLY A 34 -22.10 -9.45 -12.12
C GLY A 34 -20.86 -10.11 -11.49
N TYR A 35 -19.74 -9.37 -11.50
CA TYR A 35 -18.47 -9.87 -10.95
C TYR A 35 -18.18 -9.33 -9.55
N GLN A 36 -19.21 -9.16 -8.71
CA GLN A 36 -19.04 -8.79 -7.31
C GLN A 36 -18.31 -9.90 -6.55
N GLY A 37 -17.20 -9.55 -5.92
CA GLY A 37 -16.39 -10.51 -5.16
C GLY A 37 -15.43 -11.36 -6.01
N HIS A 38 -15.45 -11.23 -7.33
CA HIS A 38 -14.49 -11.91 -8.21
C HIS A 38 -13.25 -11.07 -8.43
N VAL A 39 -12.09 -11.52 -7.95
CA VAL A 39 -10.84 -10.76 -8.00
C VAL A 39 -10.08 -11.01 -9.31
N ILE A 40 -9.88 -12.26 -9.70
CA ILE A 40 -9.06 -12.63 -10.86
C ILE A 40 -9.62 -12.05 -12.18
N PRO A 41 -10.93 -12.18 -12.47
CA PRO A 41 -11.50 -11.57 -13.67
C PRO A 41 -11.31 -10.05 -13.72
N VAL A 42 -11.38 -9.37 -12.57
CA VAL A 42 -11.24 -7.91 -12.51
C VAL A 42 -9.79 -7.48 -12.79
N ILE A 43 -8.79 -8.17 -12.23
CA ILE A 43 -7.38 -7.89 -12.51
C ILE A 43 -7.09 -8.01 -14.01
N ILE A 44 -7.53 -9.10 -14.63
CA ILE A 44 -7.33 -9.32 -16.07
C ILE A 44 -8.08 -8.28 -16.91
N ALA A 45 -9.31 -7.92 -16.51
CA ALA A 45 -10.08 -6.89 -17.19
C ALA A 45 -9.38 -5.52 -17.14
N VAL A 46 -8.84 -5.12 -15.99
CA VAL A 46 -8.11 -3.85 -15.83
C VAL A 46 -6.81 -3.87 -16.63
N TRP A 47 -6.09 -5.00 -16.65
CA TRP A 47 -4.91 -5.16 -17.48
C TRP A 47 -5.23 -5.00 -18.98
N ILE A 48 -6.31 -5.64 -19.48
CA ILE A 48 -6.77 -5.48 -20.86
C ILE A 48 -7.14 -4.03 -21.14
N LEU A 49 -7.87 -3.37 -20.23
CA LEU A 49 -8.25 -1.96 -20.31
C LEU A 49 -7.00 -1.08 -20.52
N ALA A 50 -6.01 -1.22 -19.63
CA ALA A 50 -4.77 -0.45 -19.71
C ALA A 50 -3.99 -0.67 -21.02
N VAL A 51 -3.96 -1.91 -21.53
CA VAL A 51 -3.32 -2.23 -22.80
C VAL A 51 -4.04 -1.56 -23.99
N ILE A 52 -5.37 -1.59 -23.98
CA ILE A 52 -6.19 -0.96 -25.03
C ILE A 52 -6.02 0.56 -24.99
N GLU A 53 -6.16 1.15 -23.80
CA GLU A 53 -6.04 2.59 -23.57
C GLU A 53 -4.67 3.12 -24.03
N LYS A 54 -3.56 2.53 -23.57
CA LYS A 54 -2.20 2.89 -24.00
C LYS A 54 -1.99 2.79 -25.52
N LYS A 55 -2.68 1.87 -26.20
CA LYS A 55 -2.61 1.77 -27.68
C LYS A 55 -3.45 2.84 -28.35
N LEU A 56 -4.65 3.12 -27.85
CA LEU A 56 -5.55 4.12 -28.42
C LEU A 56 -4.98 5.53 -28.32
N HIS A 57 -4.38 5.91 -27.19
CA HIS A 57 -3.68 7.20 -27.05
C HIS A 57 -2.58 7.45 -28.10
N LYS A 58 -2.02 6.38 -28.70
CA LYS A 58 -1.01 6.50 -29.77
C LYS A 58 -1.62 6.65 -31.19
N ILE A 59 -2.90 6.33 -31.33
CA ILE A 59 -3.55 6.23 -32.65
C ILE A 59 -4.61 7.32 -32.82
N VAL A 60 -5.30 7.67 -31.74
CA VAL A 60 -6.40 8.65 -31.73
C VAL A 60 -5.80 10.06 -31.73
N PRO A 61 -6.27 10.97 -32.61
CA PRO A 61 -5.85 12.38 -32.58
C PRO A 61 -6.22 13.05 -31.25
N GLU A 62 -5.36 13.94 -30.74
CA GLU A 62 -5.50 14.62 -29.43
C GLU A 62 -6.88 15.25 -29.21
N VAL A 63 -7.47 15.86 -30.26
CA VAL A 63 -8.80 16.49 -30.21
C VAL A 63 -9.92 15.49 -29.84
N LEU A 64 -9.77 14.22 -30.20
CA LEU A 64 -10.77 13.17 -29.98
C LEU A 64 -10.38 12.21 -28.84
N ASP A 65 -9.15 12.28 -28.39
CA ASP A 65 -8.57 11.29 -27.46
C ASP A 65 -9.30 11.25 -26.12
N LEU A 66 -9.62 12.40 -25.56
CA LEU A 66 -10.34 12.54 -24.30
C LEU A 66 -11.72 11.85 -24.31
N PHE A 67 -12.33 11.67 -25.48
CA PHE A 67 -13.67 11.09 -25.61
C PHE A 67 -13.65 9.68 -26.20
N VAL A 68 -12.90 9.46 -27.28
CA VAL A 68 -12.89 8.19 -28.02
C VAL A 68 -12.15 7.12 -27.25
N THR A 69 -10.99 7.45 -26.67
CA THR A 69 -10.16 6.47 -25.96
C THR A 69 -10.86 5.84 -24.76
N PRO A 70 -11.44 6.59 -23.79
CA PRO A 70 -12.18 5.98 -22.68
C PRO A 70 -13.41 5.20 -23.16
N LEU A 71 -14.18 5.76 -24.11
CA LEU A 71 -15.39 5.11 -24.61
C LEU A 71 -15.07 3.73 -25.23
N VAL A 72 -14.11 3.67 -26.14
CA VAL A 72 -13.73 2.43 -26.83
C VAL A 72 -13.08 1.45 -25.86
N SER A 73 -12.17 1.93 -24.99
CA SER A 73 -11.49 1.10 -24.01
C SER A 73 -12.48 0.41 -23.06
N VAL A 74 -13.41 1.16 -22.49
CA VAL A 74 -14.43 0.63 -21.57
C VAL A 74 -15.38 -0.31 -22.30
N PHE A 75 -15.84 0.07 -23.52
CA PHE A 75 -16.78 -0.76 -24.27
C PHE A 75 -16.15 -2.09 -24.67
N VAL A 76 -14.96 -2.07 -25.27
CA VAL A 76 -14.26 -3.30 -25.72
C VAL A 76 -13.89 -4.18 -24.52
N THR A 77 -13.31 -3.59 -23.48
CA THR A 77 -12.96 -4.34 -22.26
C THR A 77 -14.19 -4.92 -21.59
N GLY A 78 -15.27 -4.15 -21.48
CA GLY A 78 -16.52 -4.61 -20.91
C GLY A 78 -17.10 -5.80 -21.65
N TYR A 79 -17.13 -5.72 -22.99
CA TYR A 79 -17.61 -6.80 -23.84
C TYR A 79 -16.74 -8.07 -23.73
N LEU A 80 -15.40 -7.92 -23.79
CA LEU A 80 -14.47 -9.03 -23.63
C LEU A 80 -14.56 -9.67 -22.24
N THR A 81 -14.74 -8.85 -21.21
CA THR A 81 -14.86 -9.34 -19.84
C THR A 81 -16.12 -10.17 -19.66
N LEU A 82 -17.26 -9.71 -20.15
CA LEU A 82 -18.52 -10.45 -20.03
C LEU A 82 -18.55 -11.72 -20.88
N SER A 83 -17.94 -11.68 -22.07
CA SER A 83 -18.06 -12.78 -23.04
C SER A 83 -16.97 -13.84 -22.93
N ILE A 84 -15.76 -13.50 -22.55
CA ILE A 84 -14.59 -14.40 -22.61
C ILE A 84 -13.86 -14.46 -21.27
N VAL A 85 -13.37 -13.30 -20.78
CA VAL A 85 -12.50 -13.25 -19.59
C VAL A 85 -13.23 -13.73 -18.36
N GLY A 86 -14.43 -13.19 -18.13
CA GLY A 86 -15.22 -13.54 -16.96
C GLY A 86 -15.51 -15.05 -16.87
N PRO A 87 -16.15 -15.68 -17.84
CA PRO A 87 -16.45 -17.12 -17.79
C PRO A 87 -15.22 -17.99 -17.54
N ILE A 88 -14.08 -17.69 -18.20
CA ILE A 88 -12.83 -18.46 -18.06
C ILE A 88 -12.27 -18.32 -16.64
N PHE A 89 -12.12 -17.06 -16.17
CA PHE A 89 -11.48 -16.82 -14.88
C PHE A 89 -12.38 -17.08 -13.68
N VAL A 90 -13.70 -16.94 -13.81
CA VAL A 90 -14.65 -17.42 -12.80
C VAL A 90 -14.59 -18.94 -12.68
N TRP A 91 -14.44 -19.67 -13.78
CA TRP A 91 -14.22 -21.13 -13.71
C TRP A 91 -12.94 -21.45 -12.93
N ALA A 92 -11.84 -20.74 -13.19
CA ALA A 92 -10.59 -20.93 -12.46
C ALA A 92 -10.72 -20.58 -10.96
N GLU A 93 -11.42 -19.48 -10.63
CA GLU A 93 -11.73 -19.13 -9.24
C GLU A 93 -12.57 -20.21 -8.55
N ASN A 94 -13.62 -20.69 -9.19
CA ASN A 94 -14.45 -21.75 -8.65
C ASN A 94 -13.67 -23.06 -8.43
N ALA A 95 -12.68 -23.36 -9.27
CA ALA A 95 -11.80 -24.50 -9.07
C ALA A 95 -10.92 -24.32 -7.81
N ILE A 96 -10.38 -23.11 -7.59
CA ILE A 96 -9.63 -22.77 -6.38
C ILE A 96 -10.51 -22.85 -5.14
N LEU A 97 -11.71 -22.24 -5.17
CA LEU A 97 -12.66 -22.28 -4.07
C LEU A 97 -13.10 -23.70 -3.75
N GLY A 98 -13.34 -24.52 -4.79
CA GLY A 98 -13.67 -25.94 -4.64
C GLY A 98 -12.54 -26.74 -3.99
N ALA A 99 -11.28 -26.48 -4.38
CA ALA A 99 -10.11 -27.11 -3.77
C ALA A 99 -9.98 -26.73 -2.28
N ILE A 100 -10.19 -25.45 -1.94
CA ILE A 100 -10.18 -24.98 -0.55
C ILE A 100 -11.31 -25.64 0.26
N GLN A 101 -12.54 -25.67 -0.27
CA GLN A 101 -13.65 -26.34 0.39
C GLN A 101 -13.38 -27.82 0.61
N TRP A 102 -12.79 -28.50 -0.37
CA TRP A 102 -12.39 -29.89 -0.23
C TRP A 102 -11.31 -30.03 0.88
N MET A 103 -10.31 -29.16 0.92
CA MET A 103 -9.30 -29.18 2.00
C MET A 103 -9.94 -29.06 3.38
N LEU A 104 -10.96 -28.21 3.54
CA LEU A 104 -11.65 -28.05 4.83
C LEU A 104 -12.40 -29.33 5.28
N THR A 105 -12.68 -30.27 4.36
CA THR A 105 -13.28 -31.55 4.71
C THR A 105 -12.28 -32.62 5.14
N LEU A 106 -10.98 -32.33 5.10
CA LEU A 106 -9.94 -33.27 5.52
C LEU A 106 -10.07 -33.59 7.02
N PRO A 107 -9.84 -34.87 7.40
CA PRO A 107 -10.02 -35.31 8.78
C PRO A 107 -9.03 -34.61 9.72
N LEU A 108 -9.38 -34.59 11.00
CA LEU A 108 -8.54 -34.02 12.08
C LEU A 108 -8.23 -32.52 11.92
N GLY A 109 -8.95 -31.77 11.06
CA GLY A 109 -8.76 -30.36 10.85
C GLY A 109 -7.45 -29.99 10.11
N ILE A 110 -6.79 -30.95 9.46
CA ILE A 110 -5.52 -30.74 8.74
C ILE A 110 -5.69 -29.65 7.66
N GLY A 111 -6.80 -29.68 6.92
CA GLY A 111 -7.07 -28.66 5.91
C GLY A 111 -7.24 -27.27 6.50
N SER A 112 -7.89 -27.16 7.66
CA SER A 112 -8.03 -25.89 8.37
C SER A 112 -6.70 -25.38 8.91
N LEU A 113 -5.81 -26.26 9.39
CA LEU A 113 -4.44 -25.93 9.78
C LEU A 113 -3.67 -25.32 8.60
N ILE A 114 -3.72 -25.99 7.44
CA ILE A 114 -3.02 -25.54 6.24
C ILE A 114 -3.59 -24.21 5.75
N MET A 115 -4.92 -24.11 5.64
CA MET A 115 -5.57 -22.89 5.13
C MET A 115 -5.46 -21.71 6.09
N GLY A 116 -5.52 -21.95 7.40
CA GLY A 116 -5.27 -20.91 8.40
C GLY A 116 -3.84 -20.37 8.34
N GLY A 117 -2.87 -21.23 8.03
CA GLY A 117 -1.48 -20.83 7.79
C GLY A 117 -1.28 -20.11 6.45
N LEU A 118 -1.98 -20.52 5.41
CA LEU A 118 -1.91 -19.93 4.07
C LEU A 118 -2.80 -18.68 3.90
N TYR A 119 -3.67 -18.37 4.86
CA TYR A 119 -4.58 -17.23 4.74
C TYR A 119 -3.82 -15.91 4.55
N ALA A 120 -2.83 -15.63 5.40
CA ALA A 120 -2.05 -14.40 5.30
C ALA A 120 -1.27 -14.28 3.96
N PRO A 121 -0.61 -15.31 3.41
CA PRO A 121 -0.13 -15.30 2.02
C PRO A 121 -1.18 -14.91 0.99
N THR A 122 -2.43 -15.36 1.13
CA THR A 122 -3.50 -14.97 0.20
C THR A 122 -3.99 -13.53 0.41
N VAL A 123 -3.82 -12.97 1.61
CA VAL A 123 -4.04 -11.54 1.86
C VAL A 123 -3.03 -10.71 1.08
N VAL A 124 -1.75 -11.11 1.08
CA VAL A 124 -0.68 -10.42 0.33
C VAL A 124 -0.97 -10.36 -1.17
N THR A 125 -1.56 -11.41 -1.73
CA THR A 125 -1.93 -11.46 -3.15
C THR A 125 -3.30 -10.84 -3.46
N GLY A 126 -4.06 -10.39 -2.45
CA GLY A 126 -5.43 -9.88 -2.60
C GLY A 126 -6.51 -10.95 -2.87
N ILE A 127 -6.12 -12.21 -3.09
CA ILE A 127 -7.04 -13.32 -3.41
C ILE A 127 -8.04 -13.58 -2.28
N HIS A 128 -7.71 -13.26 -1.03
CA HIS A 128 -8.56 -13.47 0.14
C HIS A 128 -9.96 -12.85 0.00
N GLN A 129 -10.15 -11.81 -0.80
CA GLN A 129 -11.44 -11.16 -1.02
C GLN A 129 -12.48 -12.11 -1.66
N MET A 130 -12.04 -13.09 -2.47
CA MET A 130 -12.94 -14.07 -3.07
C MET A 130 -13.51 -15.07 -2.05
N TYR A 131 -12.94 -15.22 -0.87
CA TYR A 131 -13.38 -16.18 0.15
C TYR A 131 -14.73 -15.85 0.77
N THR A 132 -15.23 -14.62 0.59
CA THR A 132 -16.62 -14.27 0.94
C THR A 132 -17.63 -15.19 0.26
N ALA A 133 -17.31 -15.72 -0.93
CA ALA A 133 -18.15 -16.71 -1.61
C ALA A 133 -18.22 -18.04 -0.82
N ILE A 134 -17.16 -18.45 -0.13
CA ILE A 134 -17.15 -19.64 0.74
C ILE A 134 -18.08 -19.40 1.94
N ASP A 135 -17.96 -18.21 2.59
CA ASP A 135 -18.82 -17.86 3.72
C ASP A 135 -20.30 -17.93 3.33
N ILE A 136 -20.67 -17.26 2.23
CA ILE A 136 -22.06 -17.21 1.76
C ILE A 136 -22.57 -18.60 1.38
N GLY A 137 -21.75 -19.37 0.66
CA GLY A 137 -22.09 -20.74 0.28
C GLY A 137 -22.30 -21.66 1.48
N GLN A 138 -21.46 -21.55 2.52
CA GLN A 138 -21.61 -22.33 3.76
C GLN A 138 -22.82 -21.87 4.58
N LEU A 139 -23.05 -20.57 4.71
CA LEU A 139 -24.24 -20.03 5.37
C LEU A 139 -25.53 -20.52 4.71
N ALA A 140 -25.59 -20.50 3.38
CA ALA A 140 -26.75 -20.98 2.63
C ALA A 140 -26.99 -22.49 2.82
N LYS A 141 -25.93 -23.30 2.86
CA LYS A 141 -26.02 -24.76 2.93
C LYS A 141 -26.17 -25.30 4.35
N TYR A 142 -25.46 -24.73 5.31
CA TYR A 142 -25.33 -25.24 6.68
C TYR A 142 -25.93 -24.33 7.75
N GLY A 143 -26.32 -23.07 7.39
CA GLY A 143 -26.78 -22.06 8.34
C GLY A 143 -25.66 -21.44 9.20
N VAL A 144 -24.43 -21.91 8.99
CA VAL A 144 -23.21 -21.38 9.64
C VAL A 144 -22.04 -21.44 8.65
N THR A 145 -21.08 -20.56 8.84
CA THR A 145 -19.80 -20.63 8.13
C THR A 145 -18.67 -21.04 9.06
N TYR A 146 -17.86 -21.98 8.62
CA TYR A 146 -16.63 -22.45 9.29
C TYR A 146 -15.39 -21.69 8.80
N TRP A 147 -15.55 -20.90 7.74
CA TRP A 147 -14.47 -20.10 7.16
C TRP A 147 -14.14 -18.85 7.99
N LEU A 148 -15.14 -18.15 8.50
CA LEU A 148 -14.96 -16.91 9.25
C LEU A 148 -14.12 -17.08 10.52
N PRO A 149 -14.32 -18.09 11.39
CA PRO A 149 -13.42 -18.36 12.51
C PRO A 149 -11.98 -18.57 12.05
N LEU A 150 -11.73 -19.39 11.01
CA LEU A 150 -10.41 -19.62 10.44
C LEU A 150 -9.73 -18.31 10.01
N ALA A 151 -10.45 -17.45 9.29
CA ALA A 151 -9.94 -16.14 8.86
C ALA A 151 -9.64 -15.24 10.07
N SER A 152 -10.51 -15.28 11.09
CA SER A 152 -10.32 -14.50 12.32
C SER A 152 -9.06 -14.94 13.08
N ALA A 153 -8.82 -16.25 13.20
CA ALA A 153 -7.61 -16.79 13.82
C ALA A 153 -6.34 -16.30 13.08
N ALA A 154 -6.36 -16.36 11.76
CA ALA A 154 -5.23 -15.89 10.96
C ALA A 154 -4.98 -14.39 11.11
N ASN A 155 -6.04 -13.56 11.16
CA ASN A 155 -5.94 -12.12 11.32
C ASN A 155 -5.33 -11.74 12.67
N VAL A 156 -5.84 -12.30 13.78
CA VAL A 156 -5.32 -11.98 15.10
C VAL A 156 -3.90 -12.54 15.33
N ALA A 157 -3.56 -13.65 14.67
CA ALA A 157 -2.21 -14.20 14.70
C ALA A 157 -1.19 -13.24 14.06
N GLN A 158 -1.52 -12.62 12.93
CA GLN A 158 -0.67 -11.60 12.31
C GLN A 158 -0.55 -10.35 13.22
N GLY A 159 -1.64 -9.94 13.87
CA GLY A 159 -1.61 -8.89 14.88
C GLY A 159 -0.70 -9.21 16.05
N ALA A 160 -0.77 -10.44 16.58
CA ALA A 160 0.06 -10.90 17.67
C ALA A 160 1.55 -11.00 17.31
N ALA A 161 1.85 -11.40 16.07
CA ALA A 161 3.21 -11.41 15.55
C ALA A 161 3.79 -9.98 15.48
N ALA A 162 3.01 -9.01 15.00
CA ALA A 162 3.40 -7.58 14.98
C ALA A 162 3.53 -7.01 16.40
N LEU A 163 2.63 -7.38 17.32
CA LEU A 163 2.71 -6.99 18.73
C LEU A 163 4.03 -7.42 19.37
N ALA A 164 4.44 -8.67 19.10
CA ALA A 164 5.70 -9.20 19.60
C ALA A 164 6.91 -8.39 19.10
N VAL A 165 6.88 -7.96 17.84
CA VAL A 165 7.88 -7.04 17.26
C VAL A 165 7.87 -5.71 18.01
N GLY A 166 6.69 -5.08 18.15
CA GLY A 166 6.56 -3.78 18.82
C GLY A 166 7.01 -3.79 20.28
N ILE A 167 6.80 -4.89 21.01
CA ILE A 167 7.26 -5.02 22.40
C ILE A 167 8.78 -5.24 22.45
N LYS A 168 9.33 -6.12 21.59
CA LYS A 168 10.71 -6.56 21.65
C LYS A 168 11.69 -5.60 21.00
N SER A 169 11.29 -4.89 19.96
CA SER A 169 12.15 -3.95 19.26
C SER A 169 12.64 -2.83 20.18
N LYS A 170 13.88 -2.41 20.00
CA LYS A 170 14.45 -1.23 20.65
C LYS A 170 14.25 0.05 19.83
N ASP A 171 13.97 -0.11 18.55
CA ASP A 171 13.72 0.98 17.63
C ASP A 171 12.35 1.62 17.88
N LYS A 172 12.35 2.92 18.17
CA LYS A 172 11.11 3.69 18.44
C LYS A 172 10.21 3.77 17.20
N LYS A 173 10.77 3.87 15.99
CA LYS A 173 10.00 3.91 14.74
C LYS A 173 9.26 2.59 14.52
N ILE A 174 9.93 1.45 14.75
CA ILE A 174 9.30 0.13 14.64
C ILE A 174 8.19 -0.02 15.68
N LYS A 175 8.41 0.44 16.90
CA LYS A 175 7.38 0.41 17.96
C LYS A 175 6.15 1.24 17.62
N SER A 176 6.35 2.48 17.15
CA SER A 176 5.26 3.39 16.81
C SER A 176 4.42 2.87 15.63
N LEU A 177 5.00 2.08 14.74
CA LEU A 177 4.29 1.42 13.66
C LEU A 177 3.65 0.11 14.10
N ALA A 178 4.39 -0.75 14.81
CA ALA A 178 3.95 -2.11 15.11
C ALA A 178 2.80 -2.20 16.10
N LEU A 179 2.74 -1.31 17.09
CA LEU A 179 1.68 -1.34 18.12
C LEU A 179 0.30 -0.95 17.54
N PRO A 180 0.14 0.16 16.81
CA PRO A 180 -1.14 0.49 16.17
C PRO A 180 -1.53 -0.54 15.10
N SER A 181 -0.58 -1.02 14.29
CA SER A 181 -0.82 -2.05 13.28
C SER A 181 -1.31 -3.36 13.89
N SER A 182 -0.76 -3.76 15.05
CA SER A 182 -1.23 -4.91 15.80
C SER A 182 -2.67 -4.74 16.27
N LEU A 183 -3.01 -3.57 16.82
CA LEU A 183 -4.37 -3.26 17.24
C LEU A 183 -5.35 -3.33 16.07
N SER A 184 -4.99 -2.74 14.93
CA SER A 184 -5.76 -2.81 13.69
C SER A 184 -6.04 -4.27 13.29
N ALA A 185 -5.03 -5.14 13.32
CA ALA A 185 -5.18 -6.54 12.97
C ALA A 185 -6.07 -7.32 13.95
N PHE A 186 -6.02 -7.00 15.25
CA PHE A 186 -6.96 -7.55 16.24
C PHE A 186 -8.41 -7.14 15.95
N MET A 187 -8.62 -5.99 15.35
CA MET A 187 -9.95 -5.52 14.90
C MET A 187 -10.37 -6.11 13.54
N GLY A 188 -9.51 -6.92 12.90
CA GLY A 188 -9.79 -7.58 11.63
C GLY A 188 -9.18 -6.93 10.39
N ILE A 189 -8.46 -5.81 10.54
CA ILE A 189 -7.79 -5.10 9.43
C ILE A 189 -6.29 -5.41 9.51
N THR A 190 -5.84 -6.36 8.70
CA THR A 190 -4.50 -6.97 8.84
C THR A 190 -3.41 -6.33 7.99
N GLU A 191 -3.78 -5.57 6.98
CA GLU A 191 -2.86 -4.99 6.00
C GLU A 191 -1.74 -4.17 6.67
N PRO A 192 -2.01 -3.28 7.64
CA PRO A 192 -0.93 -2.54 8.30
C PRO A 192 0.06 -3.45 9.05
N ALA A 193 -0.43 -4.52 9.68
CA ALA A 193 0.45 -5.46 10.38
C ALA A 193 1.24 -6.36 9.42
N ILE A 194 0.62 -6.82 8.34
CA ILE A 194 1.26 -7.70 7.36
C ILE A 194 2.30 -6.91 6.57
N PHE A 195 1.92 -5.81 5.92
CA PHE A 195 2.81 -5.06 5.02
C PHE A 195 3.77 -4.14 5.79
N GLY A 196 3.28 -3.43 6.82
CA GLY A 196 4.10 -2.48 7.56
C GLY A 196 5.14 -3.14 8.46
N VAL A 197 4.86 -4.34 9.01
CA VAL A 197 5.71 -4.97 10.03
C VAL A 197 6.16 -6.38 9.63
N ASN A 198 5.19 -7.29 9.45
CA ASN A 198 5.50 -8.72 9.44
C ASN A 198 6.28 -9.13 8.20
N LEU A 199 5.93 -8.63 7.00
CA LEU A 199 6.65 -8.90 5.76
C LEU A 199 8.03 -8.23 5.75
N ARG A 200 8.16 -7.04 6.31
CA ARG A 200 9.44 -6.34 6.39
C ARG A 200 10.51 -7.17 7.10
N PHE A 201 10.14 -7.91 8.14
CA PHE A 201 11.06 -8.79 8.89
C PHE A 201 10.94 -10.25 8.50
N PHE A 202 9.94 -10.65 7.74
CA PHE A 202 9.60 -11.98 7.25
C PHE A 202 9.36 -13.04 8.34
N LYS A 203 10.22 -13.13 9.35
CA LYS A 203 10.07 -14.08 10.48
C LYS A 203 8.78 -13.91 11.25
N PRO A 204 8.33 -12.68 11.64
CA PRO A 204 7.03 -12.46 12.25
C PRO A 204 5.87 -12.89 11.35
N PHE A 205 5.98 -12.69 10.03
CA PHE A 205 4.97 -13.16 9.07
C PHE A 205 4.77 -14.67 9.15
N ILE A 206 5.87 -15.45 9.16
CA ILE A 206 5.80 -16.91 9.33
C ILE A 206 5.22 -17.29 10.68
N ALA A 207 5.59 -16.58 11.76
CA ALA A 207 5.03 -16.83 13.08
C ALA A 207 3.50 -16.62 13.12
N GLY A 208 3.01 -15.56 12.46
CA GLY A 208 1.59 -15.30 12.27
C GLY A 208 0.89 -16.41 11.47
N CYS A 209 1.51 -16.89 10.39
CA CYS A 209 1.00 -18.03 9.62
C CYS A 209 0.85 -19.29 10.49
N ILE A 210 1.87 -19.62 11.29
CA ILE A 210 1.81 -20.80 12.19
C ILE A 210 0.71 -20.62 13.24
N GLY A 211 0.64 -19.45 13.88
CA GLY A 211 -0.40 -19.16 14.88
C GLY A 211 -1.82 -19.23 14.31
N GLY A 212 -2.02 -18.66 13.11
CA GLY A 212 -3.29 -18.72 12.39
C GLY A 212 -3.70 -20.17 12.06
N GLY A 213 -2.74 -20.99 11.61
CA GLY A 213 -2.98 -22.42 11.39
C GLY A 213 -3.39 -23.16 12.66
N CYS A 214 -2.71 -22.92 13.78
CA CYS A 214 -3.04 -23.56 15.07
C CYS A 214 -4.43 -23.16 15.59
N GLY A 215 -4.81 -21.88 15.48
CA GLY A 215 -6.16 -21.41 15.82
C GLY A 215 -7.21 -22.06 14.94
N ALA A 216 -7.01 -22.05 13.62
CA ALA A 216 -7.92 -22.68 12.65
C ALA A 216 -8.06 -24.18 12.85
N LEU A 217 -6.98 -24.87 13.23
CA LEU A 217 -7.05 -26.30 13.61
C LEU A 217 -8.01 -26.50 14.78
N TYR A 218 -7.85 -25.70 15.84
CA TYR A 218 -8.75 -25.79 17.00
C TYR A 218 -10.20 -25.54 16.61
N ALA A 219 -10.47 -24.46 15.85
CA ALA A 219 -11.81 -24.13 15.35
C ALA A 219 -12.46 -25.32 14.61
N SER A 220 -11.69 -25.98 13.75
CA SER A 220 -12.15 -27.14 13.01
C SER A 220 -12.48 -28.34 13.92
N LEU A 221 -11.63 -28.62 14.92
CA LEU A 221 -11.84 -29.75 15.85
C LEU A 221 -13.08 -29.58 16.71
N VAL A 222 -13.45 -28.36 17.08
CA VAL A 222 -14.65 -28.06 17.87
C VAL A 222 -15.86 -27.71 17.01
N HIS A 223 -15.74 -27.77 15.68
CA HIS A 223 -16.77 -27.39 14.72
C HIS A 223 -17.30 -25.97 14.99
N LEU A 224 -16.40 -25.02 15.24
CA LEU A 224 -16.74 -23.64 15.51
C LEU A 224 -17.31 -22.99 14.25
N GLY A 225 -18.56 -22.53 14.31
CA GLY A 225 -19.26 -21.93 13.19
C GLY A 225 -19.83 -20.56 13.54
N ALA A 226 -19.67 -19.61 12.61
CA ALA A 226 -20.25 -18.28 12.69
C ALA A 226 -21.60 -18.22 11.98
N LYS A 227 -22.55 -17.44 12.50
CA LYS A 227 -23.90 -17.25 11.94
C LYS A 227 -24.01 -16.12 10.92
N GLY A 228 -22.91 -15.51 10.57
CA GLY A 228 -22.84 -14.42 9.60
C GLY A 228 -21.40 -14.26 9.09
N THR A 229 -21.20 -13.31 8.19
CA THR A 229 -19.90 -12.98 7.60
C THR A 229 -19.62 -11.47 7.66
N GLY A 230 -18.40 -11.06 7.34
CA GLY A 230 -18.02 -9.65 7.16
C GLY A 230 -17.23 -9.04 8.30
N VAL A 231 -17.25 -9.61 9.51
CA VAL A 231 -16.49 -9.08 10.66
C VAL A 231 -15.58 -10.18 11.22
N THR A 232 -14.29 -9.94 11.21
CA THR A 232 -13.24 -10.86 11.71
C THR A 232 -12.54 -10.30 12.96
N GLY A 233 -11.50 -10.96 13.43
CA GLY A 233 -10.76 -10.54 14.61
C GLY A 233 -11.58 -10.65 15.88
N ILE A 234 -11.31 -9.80 16.87
CA ILE A 234 -11.98 -9.86 18.18
C ILE A 234 -13.49 -9.66 18.04
N PHE A 235 -13.93 -8.79 17.14
CA PHE A 235 -15.37 -8.53 16.92
C PHE A 235 -16.10 -9.69 16.23
N GLY A 236 -15.40 -10.64 15.62
CA GLY A 236 -16.00 -11.87 15.08
C GLY A 236 -16.73 -12.70 16.12
N ILE A 237 -16.47 -12.50 17.42
CA ILE A 237 -17.20 -13.13 18.52
C ILE A 237 -18.71 -12.86 18.44
N LEU A 238 -19.12 -11.68 17.93
CA LEU A 238 -20.52 -11.30 17.77
C LEU A 238 -21.25 -12.19 16.76
N LEU A 239 -20.54 -12.80 15.83
CA LEU A 239 -21.07 -13.74 14.83
C LEU A 239 -20.99 -15.19 15.34
N CYS A 240 -20.23 -15.44 16.41
CA CYS A 240 -20.02 -16.75 17.03
C CYS A 240 -20.67 -16.87 18.42
N LEU A 241 -21.75 -16.12 18.69
CA LEU A 241 -22.45 -16.13 19.98
C LEU A 241 -23.09 -17.49 20.34
N ASN A 242 -23.18 -18.40 19.40
CA ASN A 242 -23.56 -19.79 19.65
C ASN A 242 -22.45 -20.60 20.36
N GLN A 243 -21.19 -20.21 20.23
CA GLN A 243 -19.99 -20.87 20.77
C GLN A 243 -18.93 -19.85 21.22
N PRO A 244 -19.26 -18.87 22.09
CA PRO A 244 -18.37 -17.76 22.39
C PRO A 244 -17.10 -18.18 23.13
N LEU A 245 -17.19 -19.20 23.98
CA LEU A 245 -16.04 -19.73 24.70
C LEU A 245 -15.03 -20.39 23.76
N GLN A 246 -15.51 -21.16 22.80
CA GLN A 246 -14.66 -21.80 21.79
C GLN A 246 -13.96 -20.75 20.92
N TYR A 247 -14.67 -19.68 20.55
CA TYR A 247 -14.07 -18.57 19.80
C TYR A 247 -12.96 -17.87 20.59
N LEU A 248 -13.17 -17.63 21.89
CA LEU A 248 -12.13 -17.05 22.75
C LEU A 248 -10.91 -17.97 22.89
N ILE A 249 -11.12 -19.29 23.04
CA ILE A 249 -10.01 -20.26 23.12
C ILE A 249 -9.23 -20.26 21.80
N GLU A 250 -9.92 -20.26 20.65
CA GLU A 250 -9.30 -20.14 19.33
C GLU A 250 -8.40 -18.88 19.24
N MET A 251 -8.94 -17.71 19.65
CA MET A 251 -8.18 -16.45 19.67
C MET A 251 -6.94 -16.57 20.55
N VAL A 252 -7.08 -17.12 21.75
CA VAL A 252 -5.95 -17.30 22.69
C VAL A 252 -4.88 -18.21 22.11
N ILE A 253 -5.25 -19.29 21.42
CA ILE A 253 -4.30 -20.20 20.76
C ILE A 253 -3.59 -19.47 19.62
N ALA A 254 -4.32 -18.82 18.75
CA ALA A 254 -3.76 -18.13 17.58
C ALA A 254 -2.79 -17.01 18.01
N VAL A 255 -3.22 -16.16 18.94
CA VAL A 255 -2.43 -15.06 19.50
C VAL A 255 -1.21 -15.59 20.26
N GLY A 256 -1.41 -16.56 21.16
CA GLY A 256 -0.33 -17.10 21.99
C GLY A 256 0.78 -17.74 21.17
N VAL A 257 0.42 -18.59 20.23
CA VAL A 257 1.40 -19.27 19.36
C VAL A 257 2.15 -18.25 18.48
N ALA A 258 1.43 -17.36 17.81
CA ALA A 258 2.05 -16.35 16.95
C ALA A 258 2.97 -15.41 17.73
N PHE A 259 2.50 -14.91 18.88
CA PHE A 259 3.27 -14.02 19.74
C PHE A 259 4.56 -14.69 20.24
N VAL A 260 4.46 -15.89 20.83
CA VAL A 260 5.62 -16.59 21.39
C VAL A 260 6.65 -16.89 20.31
N ILE A 261 6.21 -17.44 19.17
CA ILE A 261 7.15 -17.75 18.07
C ILE A 261 7.79 -16.45 17.56
N SER A 262 6.98 -15.41 17.25
CA SER A 262 7.51 -14.14 16.78
C SER A 262 8.47 -13.52 17.77
N PHE A 263 8.13 -13.51 19.06
CA PHE A 263 8.97 -12.97 20.13
C PHE A 263 10.32 -13.71 20.23
N LEU A 264 10.33 -15.03 20.05
CA LEU A 264 11.56 -15.84 20.11
C LEU A 264 12.45 -15.61 18.90
N ILE A 265 11.86 -15.61 17.68
CA ILE A 265 12.63 -15.60 16.43
C ILE A 265 12.95 -14.19 15.91
N TYR A 266 12.18 -13.17 16.33
CA TYR A 266 12.48 -11.80 15.99
C TYR A 266 13.77 -11.36 16.66
N LYS A 267 14.64 -10.75 15.90
CA LYS A 267 15.81 -10.02 16.40
C LYS A 267 15.76 -8.64 15.75
N ASP A 268 16.03 -7.61 16.54
CA ASP A 268 16.32 -6.32 15.94
C ASP A 268 17.42 -6.53 14.91
N ALA A 269 17.27 -5.97 13.73
CA ALA A 269 18.37 -5.90 12.79
C ALA A 269 19.47 -5.13 13.53
N GLU A 270 20.67 -5.74 13.65
CA GLU A 270 21.85 -4.93 13.92
C GLU A 270 21.84 -3.81 12.90
N PRO A 271 22.19 -2.56 13.28
CA PRO A 271 22.24 -1.46 12.33
C PRO A 271 23.24 -1.85 11.22
N LYS A 272 22.76 -2.52 10.21
CA LYS A 272 23.36 -2.47 8.90
C LYS A 272 23.08 -1.06 8.44
N ALA A 273 24.13 -0.34 8.15
CA ALA A 273 24.06 0.90 7.41
C ALA A 273 22.92 0.83 6.40
N ALA A 274 22.14 1.86 6.39
CA ALA A 274 20.93 2.03 5.64
C ALA A 274 20.95 1.29 4.30
N THR A 275 20.04 0.38 4.15
CA THR A 275 19.48 0.08 2.85
C THR A 275 17.99 0.08 3.05
N GLU A 276 17.44 1.11 2.51
CA GLU A 276 16.06 1.47 2.30
C GLU A 276 15.12 0.28 2.10
N THR A 277 13.88 0.42 2.51
CA THR A 277 12.84 0.53 1.50
C THR A 277 11.59 1.14 2.12
N ALA A 278 11.30 2.30 1.59
CA ALA A 278 10.05 2.97 1.52
C ALA A 278 8.87 2.02 1.32
N ALA A 279 7.78 2.31 1.97
CA ALA A 279 6.47 1.97 1.47
C ALA A 279 5.83 3.22 0.91
N VAL A 280 5.92 3.38 -0.38
CA VAL A 280 4.81 3.84 -1.22
C VAL A 280 4.84 3.01 -2.47
N GLU A 281 3.71 2.40 -2.75
CA GLU A 281 3.42 1.48 -3.82
C GLU A 281 3.81 1.95 -5.20
N ASN A 282 4.26 0.91 -5.92
CA ASN A 282 4.09 0.70 -7.35
C ASN A 282 4.79 1.65 -8.30
N ILE A 283 5.85 1.13 -8.87
CA ILE A 283 5.95 0.81 -10.30
C ILE A 283 7.24 0.01 -10.52
N GLU A 284 7.09 -1.01 -11.36
CA GLU A 284 7.99 -2.01 -11.90
C GLU A 284 9.48 -1.72 -12.05
N THR A 285 10.22 -2.71 -11.56
CA THR A 285 11.44 -3.36 -12.11
C THR A 285 12.30 -2.68 -13.18
N ALA A 286 13.57 -2.48 -12.84
CA ALA A 286 14.70 -2.82 -13.71
C ALA A 286 16.02 -2.84 -12.90
N ASP A 287 16.66 -3.97 -12.99
CA ASP A 287 18.05 -4.38 -12.85
C ASP A 287 19.07 -3.66 -11.96
N ALA A 288 19.60 -4.48 -11.08
CA ALA A 288 20.77 -4.27 -10.22
C ALA A 288 22.08 -4.13 -11.01
N VAL A 289 22.90 -3.15 -10.63
CA VAL A 289 24.36 -3.22 -10.78
C VAL A 289 24.99 -2.81 -9.47
N THR A 290 25.72 -3.78 -8.90
CA THR A 290 26.63 -3.63 -7.75
C THR A 290 27.88 -2.88 -8.15
N THR A 291 28.31 -1.91 -7.36
CA THR A 291 29.77 -1.65 -7.18
C THR A 291 30.05 -1.17 -5.76
N ASP A 292 31.05 -1.84 -5.22
CA ASP A 292 31.79 -1.60 -3.99
C ASP A 292 32.47 -0.23 -3.96
N ALA A 293 32.46 0.45 -2.83
CA ALA A 293 33.60 1.29 -2.42
C ALA A 293 33.50 1.75 -0.95
N THR A 294 34.49 1.42 -0.29
CA THR A 294 35.09 1.51 1.02
C THR A 294 35.19 2.93 1.60
N THR A 295 34.79 3.04 2.87
CA THR A 295 35.31 3.82 4.01
C THR A 295 35.72 5.29 3.88
N ALA A 296 35.13 6.13 4.75
CA ALA A 296 35.87 6.78 5.84
C ALA A 296 34.90 7.48 6.81
N ASP A 297 35.05 7.06 8.05
CA ASP A 297 34.44 7.59 9.27
C ASP A 297 34.97 8.99 9.59
N THR A 298 34.07 9.94 9.81
CA THR A 298 34.30 11.08 10.72
C THR A 298 32.95 11.71 11.07
N THR A 299 32.21 11.12 11.99
CA THR A 299 31.04 11.75 12.63
C THR A 299 31.53 12.71 13.71
N ALA A 300 31.66 13.99 13.34
CA ALA A 300 31.48 15.07 14.31
C ALA A 300 29.97 15.22 14.52
N GLU A 301 29.46 15.08 15.76
CA GLU A 301 28.09 15.40 16.08
C GLU A 301 27.82 16.87 15.73
N ILE A 302 27.09 17.11 14.66
CA ILE A 302 26.61 18.44 14.30
C ILE A 302 25.44 18.72 15.25
N ALA A 303 25.65 19.58 16.25
CA ALA A 303 24.64 19.92 17.25
C ALA A 303 23.49 20.77 16.66
N GLU A 304 23.73 21.47 15.55
CA GLU A 304 22.75 22.34 14.88
C GLU A 304 23.06 22.39 13.38
N GLU A 305 22.08 22.11 12.53
CA GLU A 305 22.16 22.24 11.08
C GLU A 305 21.14 23.25 10.58
N THR A 306 21.56 24.13 9.67
CA THR A 306 20.70 25.16 9.09
C THR A 306 20.43 24.85 7.62
N LEU A 307 19.15 24.82 7.26
CA LEU A 307 18.68 24.61 5.90
C LEU A 307 18.32 25.96 5.26
N THR A 308 18.81 26.18 4.06
CA THR A 308 18.50 27.39 3.27
C THR A 308 17.30 27.15 2.36
N SER A 309 16.74 28.20 1.75
CA SER A 309 15.64 28.08 0.82
C SER A 309 16.07 27.31 -0.44
N PRO A 310 15.28 26.33 -0.90
CA PRO A 310 15.59 25.59 -2.12
C PRO A 310 15.39 26.40 -3.40
N VAL A 311 14.75 27.56 -3.32
CA VAL A 311 14.47 28.44 -4.47
C VAL A 311 14.36 29.89 -4.03
N ASN A 312 14.66 30.83 -4.95
CA ASN A 312 14.38 32.25 -4.70
C ASN A 312 12.88 32.53 -4.84
N GLY A 313 12.30 33.29 -3.93
CA GLY A 313 10.88 33.62 -4.00
C GLY A 313 10.33 34.19 -2.71
N THR A 314 9.06 33.91 -2.44
CA THR A 314 8.37 34.32 -1.22
C THR A 314 7.95 33.09 -0.43
N GLN A 315 8.46 32.96 0.78
CA GLN A 315 7.96 31.94 1.70
C GLN A 315 6.54 32.32 2.13
N ILE A 316 5.60 31.41 1.95
CA ILE A 316 4.19 31.61 2.26
C ILE A 316 3.76 30.77 3.47
N PRO A 317 2.71 31.21 4.21
CA PRO A 317 2.12 30.40 5.26
C PRO A 317 1.52 29.11 4.68
N LEU A 318 1.62 28.01 5.42
CA LEU A 318 1.05 26.72 4.98
C LEU A 318 -0.48 26.76 4.80
N SER A 319 -1.17 27.68 5.45
CA SER A 319 -2.61 27.93 5.27
C SER A 319 -2.99 28.44 3.87
N GLU A 320 -2.02 28.94 3.10
CA GLU A 320 -2.22 29.38 1.70
C GLU A 320 -1.90 28.27 0.69
N VAL A 321 -1.32 27.14 1.13
CA VAL A 321 -1.06 25.96 0.29
C VAL A 321 -2.37 25.22 0.06
N THR A 322 -2.74 25.00 -1.20
CA THR A 322 -4.03 24.41 -1.56
C THR A 322 -4.11 22.90 -1.35
N ASP A 323 -2.98 22.21 -1.33
CA ASP A 323 -2.92 20.76 -1.09
C ASP A 323 -2.91 20.48 0.42
N GLU A 324 -3.92 19.74 0.88
CA GLU A 324 -4.12 19.43 2.30
C GLU A 324 -3.00 18.55 2.87
N THR A 325 -2.37 17.72 2.06
CA THR A 325 -1.26 16.85 2.47
C THR A 325 -0.03 17.64 2.89
N PHE A 326 0.29 18.70 2.13
CA PHE A 326 1.39 19.59 2.45
C PHE A 326 1.00 20.63 3.52
N ALA A 327 -0.22 21.17 3.44
CA ALA A 327 -0.72 22.17 4.38
C ALA A 327 -0.82 21.66 5.83
N SER A 328 -1.17 20.39 6.01
CA SER A 328 -1.31 19.74 7.33
C SER A 328 -0.02 19.19 7.90
N GLU A 329 1.11 19.32 7.22
CA GLU A 329 2.43 18.76 7.61
C GLU A 329 2.40 17.25 7.84
N MET A 330 1.50 16.52 7.15
CA MET A 330 1.34 15.07 7.32
C MET A 330 2.60 14.29 6.92
N LEU A 331 3.41 14.83 6.01
CA LEU A 331 4.67 14.24 5.54
C LEU A 331 5.89 14.67 6.36
N GLY A 332 5.77 15.64 7.26
CA GLY A 332 6.85 16.19 8.05
C GLY A 332 6.83 17.71 8.12
N THR A 333 7.82 18.31 8.82
CA THR A 333 7.91 19.77 8.95
C THR A 333 8.15 20.41 7.59
N THR A 334 7.24 21.27 7.15
CA THR A 334 7.17 21.81 5.79
C THR A 334 7.39 23.30 5.74
N VAL A 335 8.15 23.75 4.75
CA VAL A 335 8.29 25.14 4.32
C VAL A 335 7.81 25.25 2.88
N ALA A 336 6.94 26.21 2.58
CA ALA A 336 6.40 26.46 1.25
C ALA A 336 6.93 27.79 0.70
N VAL A 337 7.41 27.78 -0.54
CA VAL A 337 7.96 28.97 -1.21
C VAL A 337 7.27 29.12 -2.56
N GLU A 338 6.70 30.31 -2.81
CA GLU A 338 6.25 30.69 -4.15
C GLU A 338 7.47 31.14 -4.97
N PRO A 339 7.88 30.39 -6.00
CA PRO A 339 9.16 30.62 -6.68
C PRO A 339 9.13 31.85 -7.58
N ALA A 340 10.19 32.65 -7.52
CA ALA A 340 10.43 33.77 -8.44
C ALA A 340 11.22 33.34 -9.69
N ASP A 341 11.98 32.25 -9.59
CA ASP A 341 12.70 31.63 -10.71
C ASP A 341 12.60 30.09 -10.63
N GLY A 342 13.02 29.43 -11.71
CA GLY A 342 12.90 27.95 -11.80
C GLY A 342 14.15 27.20 -11.38
N LYS A 343 15.12 27.80 -10.70
CA LYS A 343 16.34 27.13 -10.25
C LYS A 343 16.17 26.56 -8.86
N ILE A 344 16.02 25.26 -8.79
CA ILE A 344 15.92 24.54 -7.53
C ILE A 344 17.30 24.09 -7.10
N VAL A 345 17.71 24.49 -5.90
CA VAL A 345 19.06 24.24 -5.39
C VAL A 345 19.05 23.42 -4.10
N ALA A 346 20.20 22.81 -3.78
CA ALA A 346 20.40 22.09 -2.54
C ALA A 346 20.35 23.07 -1.34
N PRO A 347 19.51 22.80 -0.32
CA PRO A 347 19.36 23.67 0.85
C PRO A 347 20.49 23.51 1.87
N CYS A 348 21.31 22.50 1.74
CA CYS A 348 22.43 22.14 2.63
C CYS A 348 23.42 21.26 1.89
N ASP A 349 24.54 20.96 2.55
CA ASP A 349 25.46 19.90 2.13
C ASP A 349 24.82 18.54 2.42
N GLY A 350 25.02 17.57 1.51
CA GLY A 350 24.42 16.26 1.67
C GLY A 350 24.56 15.37 0.44
N GLU A 351 23.75 14.32 0.39
CA GLU A 351 23.70 13.37 -0.72
C GLU A 351 22.29 13.29 -1.29
N VAL A 352 22.16 13.29 -2.61
CA VAL A 352 20.87 13.05 -3.30
C VAL A 352 20.49 11.61 -3.09
N SER A 353 19.56 11.34 -2.17
CA SER A 353 19.10 9.98 -1.89
C SER A 353 18.16 9.45 -2.99
N ASN A 354 17.39 10.34 -3.63
CA ASN A 354 16.56 9.97 -4.78
C ASN A 354 16.17 11.21 -5.59
N ILE A 355 16.21 11.13 -6.92
CA ILE A 355 15.60 12.10 -7.82
C ILE A 355 14.57 11.42 -8.70
N PHE A 356 13.30 11.82 -8.59
CA PHE A 356 12.20 11.21 -9.32
C PHE A 356 12.41 11.30 -10.84
N GLU A 357 12.00 10.28 -11.58
CA GLU A 357 12.23 10.19 -13.04
C GLU A 357 11.71 11.41 -13.77
N THR A 358 10.56 11.93 -13.39
CA THR A 358 9.93 13.13 -13.93
C THR A 358 10.59 14.44 -13.44
N GLY A 359 11.55 14.41 -12.53
CA GLY A 359 12.28 15.60 -12.05
C GLY A 359 11.46 16.57 -11.19
N HIS A 360 10.19 16.27 -10.89
CA HIS A 360 9.31 17.14 -10.08
C HIS A 360 9.63 17.11 -8.59
N ALA A 361 10.39 16.10 -8.12
CA ALA A 361 10.77 15.98 -6.72
C ALA A 361 12.19 15.41 -6.56
N VAL A 362 12.89 15.86 -5.51
CA VAL A 362 14.24 15.45 -5.14
C VAL A 362 14.30 15.19 -3.64
N CYS A 363 14.90 14.08 -3.25
CA CYS A 363 15.19 13.74 -1.85
C CYS A 363 16.69 13.94 -1.57
N ILE A 364 17.02 14.53 -0.44
CA ILE A 364 18.40 14.77 0.01
C ILE A 364 18.54 14.29 1.44
N THR A 365 19.59 13.54 1.73
CA THR A 365 20.00 13.24 3.09
C THR A 365 21.10 14.21 3.50
N THR A 366 20.86 15.00 4.55
CA THR A 366 21.78 15.99 5.04
C THR A 366 22.93 15.35 5.84
N GLU A 367 24.03 16.09 6.09
CA GLU A 367 25.14 15.57 6.91
C GLU A 367 24.73 15.27 8.36
N ALA A 368 23.74 15.98 8.91
CA ALA A 368 23.19 15.72 10.24
C ALA A 368 22.18 14.56 10.25
N GLY A 369 21.88 13.95 9.10
CA GLY A 369 20.92 12.85 8.93
C GLY A 369 19.48 13.32 8.74
N GLY A 370 19.23 14.57 8.37
CA GLY A 370 17.91 15.06 7.97
C GLY A 370 17.50 14.49 6.61
N GLU A 371 16.28 13.97 6.50
CA GLU A 371 15.72 13.49 5.24
C GLU A 371 14.81 14.58 4.64
N LEU A 372 15.29 15.23 3.60
CA LEU A 372 14.58 16.33 2.94
C LEU A 372 13.92 15.85 1.67
N LEU A 373 12.66 16.22 1.48
CA LEU A 373 11.94 16.12 0.21
C LEU A 373 11.68 17.53 -0.32
N ILE A 374 12.21 17.85 -1.50
CA ILE A 374 11.91 19.08 -2.23
C ILE A 374 10.92 18.73 -3.34
N HIS A 375 9.69 19.21 -3.25
CA HIS A 375 8.61 18.96 -4.22
C HIS A 375 8.30 20.25 -4.99
N ILE A 376 8.43 20.20 -6.30
CA ILE A 376 8.40 21.38 -7.20
C ILE A 376 7.00 21.49 -7.82
N GLY A 377 6.22 22.45 -7.38
CA GLY A 377 4.83 22.64 -7.78
C GLY A 377 3.87 21.63 -7.13
N ILE A 378 2.59 21.82 -7.33
CA ILE A 378 1.53 20.93 -6.86
C ILE A 378 0.97 20.13 -8.04
N ASP A 379 0.83 18.82 -7.91
CA ASP A 379 0.35 17.89 -8.94
C ASP A 379 1.24 17.79 -10.20
N THR A 380 2.45 18.33 -10.17
CA THR A 380 3.35 18.40 -11.31
C THR A 380 3.92 17.06 -11.75
N VAL A 381 3.76 16.00 -10.96
CA VAL A 381 4.01 14.61 -11.38
C VAL A 381 3.21 14.25 -12.64
N LYS A 382 2.02 14.83 -12.82
CA LYS A 382 1.13 14.61 -13.97
C LYS A 382 1.66 15.21 -15.27
N MET A 383 2.71 16.03 -15.21
CA MET A 383 3.39 16.61 -16.40
C MET A 383 4.35 15.64 -17.09
N ASP A 384 4.56 14.44 -16.50
CA ASP A 384 5.41 13.39 -17.07
C ASP A 384 6.83 13.88 -17.44
N GLY A 385 7.40 14.74 -16.60
CA GLY A 385 8.74 15.31 -16.76
C GLY A 385 8.85 16.52 -17.68
N LYS A 386 7.78 16.95 -18.31
CA LYS A 386 7.78 18.18 -19.14
C LYS A 386 8.01 19.40 -18.27
N GLY A 387 8.91 20.27 -18.71
CA GLY A 387 9.27 21.49 -17.95
C GLY A 387 10.30 21.25 -16.82
N PHE A 388 10.85 20.03 -16.67
CA PHE A 388 11.87 19.73 -15.67
C PHE A 388 13.17 19.22 -16.32
N THR A 389 14.30 19.82 -15.92
CA THR A 389 15.63 19.38 -16.35
C THR A 389 16.46 19.03 -15.13
N LYS A 390 16.71 17.75 -14.91
CA LYS A 390 17.55 17.24 -13.83
C LYS A 390 19.00 17.60 -14.04
N LYS A 391 19.69 18.03 -12.99
CA LYS A 391 21.13 18.38 -13.00
C LYS A 391 21.96 17.43 -12.15
N VAL A 392 21.30 16.58 -11.35
CA VAL A 392 21.92 15.61 -10.45
C VAL A 392 21.30 14.23 -10.67
N SER A 393 21.94 13.22 -10.15
CA SER A 393 21.51 11.81 -10.15
C SER A 393 21.51 11.28 -8.71
N ASP A 394 20.86 10.12 -8.51
CA ASP A 394 20.87 9.42 -7.23
C ASP A 394 22.31 9.09 -6.82
N GLY A 395 22.64 9.33 -5.54
CA GLY A 395 23.97 9.15 -4.97
C GLY A 395 24.95 10.29 -5.19
N ASP A 396 24.58 11.37 -5.89
CA ASP A 396 25.45 12.53 -6.06
C ASP A 396 25.57 13.31 -4.74
N LYS A 397 26.80 13.68 -4.38
CA LYS A 397 27.05 14.60 -3.29
C LYS A 397 26.86 16.03 -3.77
N VAL A 398 26.12 16.80 -3.00
CA VAL A 398 25.76 18.19 -3.29
C VAL A 398 26.17 19.11 -2.16
N HIS A 399 26.52 20.34 -2.51
CA HIS A 399 26.76 21.42 -1.56
C HIS A 399 25.61 22.43 -1.58
N ALA A 400 25.40 23.13 -0.47
CA ALA A 400 24.39 24.17 -0.38
C ALA A 400 24.52 25.17 -1.55
N GLY A 401 23.44 25.32 -2.33
CA GLY A 401 23.38 26.16 -3.52
C GLY A 401 23.64 25.46 -4.87
N ASP A 402 24.02 24.19 -4.88
CA ASP A 402 24.17 23.42 -6.11
C ASP A 402 22.80 23.23 -6.78
N ILE A 403 22.73 23.37 -8.11
CA ILE A 403 21.48 23.25 -8.86
C ILE A 403 21.10 21.77 -8.96
N LEU A 404 19.93 21.43 -8.44
CA LEU A 404 19.36 20.09 -8.49
C LEU A 404 18.48 19.88 -9.74
N VAL A 405 17.56 20.83 -9.96
CA VAL A 405 16.61 20.81 -11.08
C VAL A 405 16.40 22.21 -11.61
N GLU A 406 16.30 22.36 -12.93
CA GLU A 406 15.75 23.56 -13.56
C GLU A 406 14.31 23.28 -13.98
N ALA A 407 13.36 24.03 -13.44
CA ALA A 407 11.94 23.96 -13.72
C ALA A 407 11.48 25.14 -14.58
N ASP A 408 10.74 24.89 -15.63
CA ASP A 408 10.10 25.92 -16.44
C ASP A 408 8.76 26.31 -15.79
N LEU A 409 8.79 27.41 -15.01
CA LEU A 409 7.62 27.88 -14.27
C LEU A 409 6.47 28.34 -15.20
N GLU A 410 6.79 28.81 -16.42
CA GLU A 410 5.75 29.18 -17.39
C GLU A 410 5.08 27.95 -17.99
N GLU A 411 5.86 26.91 -18.30
CA GLU A 411 5.32 25.64 -18.77
C GLU A 411 4.41 24.97 -17.72
N ILE A 412 4.83 24.98 -16.45
CA ILE A 412 4.03 24.48 -15.33
C ILE A 412 2.70 25.24 -15.21
N LYS A 413 2.74 26.57 -15.25
CA LYS A 413 1.53 27.43 -15.17
C LYS A 413 0.63 27.22 -16.39
N ASN A 414 1.20 27.10 -17.60
CA ASN A 414 0.45 26.89 -18.83
C ASN A 414 -0.23 25.51 -18.83
N ALA A 415 0.36 24.51 -18.19
CA ALA A 415 -0.23 23.21 -17.98
C ALA A 415 -1.35 23.18 -16.90
N GLY A 416 -1.59 24.32 -16.22
CA GLY A 416 -2.65 24.48 -15.23
C GLY A 416 -2.24 24.07 -13.81
N TYR A 417 -0.96 23.88 -13.53
CA TYR A 417 -0.44 23.50 -12.21
C TYR A 417 0.11 24.69 -11.45
N GLN A 418 0.14 24.57 -10.12
CA GLN A 418 0.74 25.58 -9.25
C GLN A 418 2.25 25.35 -9.16
N THR A 419 2.98 26.45 -9.00
CA THR A 419 4.46 26.43 -8.94
C THR A 419 5.01 26.39 -7.52
N THR A 420 4.17 26.51 -6.51
CA THR A 420 4.56 26.52 -5.09
C THR A 420 5.46 25.32 -4.79
N THR A 421 6.68 25.60 -4.34
CA THR A 421 7.70 24.57 -4.07
C THR A 421 7.75 24.31 -2.58
N MET A 422 7.64 23.05 -2.18
CA MET A 422 7.69 22.62 -0.79
C MET A 422 9.05 21.99 -0.48
N MET A 423 9.61 22.34 0.68
CA MET A 423 10.74 21.65 1.31
C MET A 423 10.25 21.04 2.61
N ILE A 424 10.36 19.73 2.72
CA ILE A 424 9.76 18.92 3.78
C ILE A 424 10.87 18.12 4.47
N LEU A 425 11.00 18.27 5.78
CA LEU A 425 11.82 17.38 6.61
C LEU A 425 10.95 16.19 7.03
N THR A 426 11.18 15.03 6.43
CA THR A 426 10.32 13.84 6.61
C THR A 426 10.59 13.09 7.91
N ASN A 427 11.79 13.20 8.46
CA ASN A 427 12.19 12.57 9.73
C ASN A 427 12.30 13.58 10.88
N THR A 428 11.36 14.50 10.99
CA THR A 428 11.30 15.54 12.06
C THR A 428 11.47 14.94 13.45
N ASP A 429 10.93 13.75 13.71
CA ASP A 429 10.97 13.07 15.02
C ASP A 429 12.38 12.63 15.47
N GLU A 430 13.36 12.67 14.58
CA GLU A 430 14.77 12.34 14.89
C GLU A 430 15.55 13.54 15.44
N PHE A 431 14.95 14.71 15.39
CA PHE A 431 15.55 15.96 15.88
C PHE A 431 14.86 16.41 17.17
N GLY A 432 15.68 16.91 18.12
CA GLY A 432 15.16 17.39 19.41
C GLY A 432 14.33 18.66 19.24
N ASN A 433 14.68 19.53 18.29
CA ASN A 433 13.91 20.71 17.94
C ASN A 433 14.10 21.07 16.46
N VAL A 434 12.99 21.44 15.80
CA VAL A 434 12.98 21.96 14.43
C VAL A 434 12.24 23.28 14.42
N THR A 435 12.94 24.36 14.01
CA THR A 435 12.37 25.70 13.94
C THR A 435 12.28 26.16 12.50
N LYS A 436 11.16 26.79 12.13
CA LYS A 436 10.94 27.41 10.80
C LYS A 436 11.08 28.93 10.89
N ALA A 437 11.62 29.53 9.84
CA ALA A 437 11.60 30.98 9.71
C ALA A 437 10.18 31.49 9.42
N GLU A 438 9.89 32.71 9.82
CA GLU A 438 8.63 33.37 9.49
C GLU A 438 8.53 33.63 7.97
N PRO A 439 7.31 33.62 7.40
CA PRO A 439 7.09 33.93 5.98
C PRO A 439 7.66 35.30 5.59
N ALA A 440 8.52 35.30 4.59
CA ALA A 440 9.19 36.49 4.08
C ALA A 440 9.70 36.26 2.64
N GLU A 441 10.19 37.31 2.00
CA GLU A 441 10.96 37.16 0.76
C GLU A 441 12.28 36.43 1.06
N VAL A 442 12.56 35.34 0.32
CA VAL A 442 13.71 34.46 0.55
C VAL A 442 14.55 34.31 -0.72
N LYS A 443 15.85 34.17 -0.50
CA LYS A 443 16.84 33.77 -1.50
C LYS A 443 17.38 32.40 -1.16
N THR A 444 18.02 31.74 -2.10
CA THR A 444 18.66 30.43 -1.89
C THR A 444 19.74 30.42 -0.80
N THR A 445 20.13 31.60 -0.29
CA THR A 445 21.02 31.76 0.86
C THR A 445 20.29 32.09 2.17
N SER A 446 18.97 32.30 2.12
CA SER A 446 18.16 32.63 3.30
C SER A 446 17.90 31.38 4.11
N LYS A 447 18.12 31.44 5.42
CA LYS A 447 17.81 30.36 6.36
C LYS A 447 16.29 30.26 6.50
N VAL A 448 15.73 29.07 6.28
CA VAL A 448 14.29 28.83 6.35
C VAL A 448 13.91 27.73 7.36
N MET A 449 14.87 26.87 7.73
CA MET A 449 14.67 25.85 8.76
C MET A 449 15.98 25.60 9.52
N THR A 450 15.88 25.28 10.81
CA THR A 450 17.02 24.89 11.65
C THR A 450 16.69 23.61 12.38
N LEU A 451 17.60 22.64 12.29
CA LEU A 451 17.51 21.32 12.93
C LEU A 451 18.46 21.30 14.11
N THR A 452 18.01 20.85 15.27
CA THR A 452 18.82 20.65 16.48
C THR A 452 18.64 19.23 16.97
N LYS A 453 19.74 18.50 17.14
CA LYS A 453 19.75 17.15 17.72
C LYS A 453 19.59 17.13 19.21
#